data_1eddc73dbd8cce526df51bba432d93df
#
_entry.id   1eddc73dbd8cce526df51bba432d93df
#
_cell.length_a   1.000
_cell.length_b   1.000
_cell.length_c   1.000
_cell.angle_alpha   90.00
_cell.angle_beta   90.00
_cell.angle_gamma   90.00
#
_symmetry.space_group_name_H-M   'P 1'
#
loop_
_entity.id
_entity.type
_entity.pdbx_description
1 polymer ?
#
loop_
_entity_poly.entity_id
_entity_poly.type
_entity_poly.pdbx_seq_one_letter_code
_entity_poly.pdbx_strand_id
1 'polypeptide(L)'
;VGNINSITGAFLSPHNLTGTIPLSTGVMTNRNTAINQNLNFAGAFPTITATADPVFVNADTAGNLGGTFSANINVNGTTKVVTLPNTFKITPEYKSDLNINLKSCGAYLGPNQTQYTEFMCQNLGATAGIDPFSPITGNHGAKIQWGRNTTGTNGVYYYTQASDQGNSGTIAGWSQTSAADGAWNSGTEANPVKTVNDPCPSGYRVPTRTEWQAVINNNTNIERVGTWADNGNYTTALYFRNPSNVRTLMLPAAGYRYYTDGTLSYRGNSGRYWSSSVTSSNAYNLHFDSSSVYVNNYRRTNGMSVRCIAE
;
A
#
# COMPACT_ATOMS: atom_id res chain seq x y z
N VAL A 1 4.93 -4.76 -11.81
CA VAL A 1 5.01 -3.43 -12.43
C VAL A 1 4.15 -3.49 -13.68
N GLY A 2 3.09 -2.66 -13.75
CA GLY A 2 2.25 -2.58 -14.94
C GLY A 2 2.92 -1.75 -16.03
N ASN A 3 2.48 -1.96 -17.26
CA ASN A 3 2.92 -1.11 -18.37
C ASN A 3 2.26 0.27 -18.25
N ILE A 4 3.06 1.31 -18.34
CA ILE A 4 2.58 2.69 -18.50
C ILE A 4 2.08 2.83 -19.93
N ASN A 5 0.78 3.03 -20.09
CA ASN A 5 0.14 3.16 -21.41
C ASN A 5 0.17 4.61 -21.91
N SER A 6 0.15 5.58 -21.01
CA SER A 6 0.31 7.00 -21.34
C SER A 6 0.62 7.82 -20.09
N ILE A 7 1.23 8.99 -20.29
CA ILE A 7 1.40 10.04 -19.29
C ILE A 7 0.90 11.34 -19.91
N THR A 8 -0.04 12.02 -19.27
CA THR A 8 -0.62 13.28 -19.75
C THR A 8 -0.74 14.31 -18.62
N GLY A 9 -0.75 15.59 -18.97
CA GLY A 9 -0.88 16.68 -17.99
C GLY A 9 0.19 16.66 -16.91
N ALA A 10 1.41 16.25 -17.24
CA ALA A 10 2.49 16.17 -16.29
C ALA A 10 3.15 17.56 -16.11
N PHE A 11 3.29 17.98 -14.86
CA PHE A 11 3.96 19.24 -14.55
C PHE A 11 4.56 19.25 -13.14
N LEU A 12 5.55 20.13 -12.95
CA LEU A 12 6.06 20.55 -11.66
C LEU A 12 5.40 21.89 -11.30
N SER A 13 4.83 22.03 -10.13
CA SER A 13 4.06 23.20 -9.71
C SER A 13 4.34 23.61 -8.25
N PRO A 14 4.32 24.88 -7.96
CA PRO A 14 4.61 26.02 -8.83
C PRO A 14 6.11 26.35 -8.82
N HIS A 15 6.69 26.82 -9.95
CA HIS A 15 8.09 27.20 -10.04
C HIS A 15 8.28 28.54 -10.70
N ASN A 16 9.30 29.28 -10.25
CA ASN A 16 9.79 30.46 -10.92
C ASN A 16 10.68 30.03 -12.10
N LEU A 17 10.36 30.46 -13.29
CA LEU A 17 11.12 30.09 -14.51
C LEU A 17 12.16 31.13 -14.93
N THR A 18 12.02 32.38 -14.43
CA THR A 18 12.93 33.47 -14.75
C THR A 18 13.36 34.23 -13.50
N GLY A 19 14.47 34.89 -13.58
CA GLY A 19 15.01 35.78 -12.55
C GLY A 19 16.13 36.62 -13.12
N THR A 20 16.63 37.56 -12.38
CA THR A 20 17.78 38.40 -12.71
C THR A 20 19.00 37.92 -11.95
N ILE A 21 20.11 37.72 -12.66
CA ILE A 21 21.41 37.43 -12.04
C ILE A 21 22.32 38.64 -12.24
N PRO A 22 22.53 39.47 -11.20
CA PRO A 22 23.53 40.53 -11.26
C PRO A 22 24.92 39.90 -11.42
N LEU A 23 25.67 40.34 -12.43
CA LEU A 23 27.01 39.82 -12.70
C LEU A 23 27.99 40.06 -11.51
N SER A 24 27.70 41.06 -10.68
CA SER A 24 28.53 41.39 -9.51
C SER A 24 28.38 40.39 -8.36
N THR A 25 27.25 39.72 -8.23
CA THR A 25 26.96 38.83 -7.11
C THR A 25 26.76 37.37 -7.52
N GLY A 26 26.39 37.11 -8.77
CA GLY A 26 26.04 35.77 -9.25
C GLY A 26 24.79 35.18 -8.62
N VAL A 27 24.09 35.91 -7.75
CA VAL A 27 22.92 35.41 -7.04
C VAL A 27 21.63 35.77 -7.78
N MET A 28 20.78 34.82 -8.06
CA MET A 28 19.50 35.06 -8.72
C MET A 28 18.54 35.83 -7.83
N THR A 29 18.05 36.97 -8.33
CA THR A 29 17.07 37.84 -7.68
C THR A 29 15.88 38.11 -8.61
N ASN A 30 14.86 38.81 -8.14
CA ASN A 30 13.69 39.22 -8.93
C ASN A 30 13.07 38.02 -9.68
N ARG A 31 12.84 36.91 -8.99
CA ARG A 31 12.18 35.72 -9.55
C ARG A 31 10.78 36.11 -9.94
N ASN A 32 10.34 35.67 -11.13
CA ASN A 32 8.98 35.90 -11.59
C ASN A 32 7.93 35.14 -10.76
N THR A 33 6.66 35.40 -11.05
CA THR A 33 5.54 34.64 -10.46
C THR A 33 5.71 33.15 -10.80
N ALA A 34 5.52 32.33 -9.79
CA ALA A 34 5.61 30.88 -9.96
C ALA A 34 4.51 30.35 -10.89
N ILE A 35 4.88 29.55 -11.85
CA ILE A 35 3.99 28.88 -12.81
C ILE A 35 4.29 27.39 -12.87
N ASN A 36 3.37 26.62 -13.44
CA ASN A 36 3.60 25.20 -13.67
C ASN A 36 4.61 25.00 -14.81
N GLN A 37 5.64 24.19 -14.52
CA GLN A 37 6.58 23.73 -15.53
C GLN A 37 6.08 22.43 -16.11
N ASN A 38 5.59 22.44 -17.34
CA ASN A 38 5.16 21.23 -18.04
C ASN A 38 6.34 20.28 -18.29
N LEU A 39 6.07 18.99 -18.11
CA LEU A 39 7.00 17.91 -18.39
C LEU A 39 6.53 17.16 -19.65
N ASN A 40 7.44 16.97 -20.59
CA ASN A 40 7.20 16.21 -21.78
C ASN A 40 7.84 14.82 -21.66
N PHE A 41 7.07 13.79 -21.95
CA PHE A 41 7.52 12.39 -21.97
C PHE A 41 7.57 11.93 -23.42
N ALA A 42 8.75 12.04 -24.02
CA ALA A 42 8.99 11.52 -25.36
C ALA A 42 9.31 10.02 -25.28
N GLY A 43 8.60 9.20 -26.03
CA GLY A 43 8.87 7.77 -26.12
C GLY A 43 7.67 6.96 -26.59
N ALA A 44 7.93 5.71 -26.93
CA ALA A 44 6.87 4.79 -27.31
C ALA A 44 6.19 4.22 -26.04
N PHE A 45 4.86 4.30 -25.99
CA PHE A 45 4.03 3.61 -25.03
C PHE A 45 3.37 2.38 -25.69
N PRO A 46 3.10 1.27 -24.96
CA PRO A 46 3.32 1.11 -23.52
C PRO A 46 4.79 0.82 -23.14
N THR A 47 5.20 1.26 -21.94
CA THR A 47 6.54 1.07 -21.41
C THR A 47 6.51 0.77 -19.91
N ILE A 48 7.54 0.14 -19.36
CA ILE A 48 7.71 -0.07 -17.92
C ILE A 48 8.39 1.11 -17.21
N THR A 49 9.06 1.97 -17.97
CA THR A 49 9.70 3.20 -17.50
C THR A 49 9.47 4.31 -18.52
N ALA A 50 9.26 5.52 -18.04
CA ALA A 50 9.18 6.70 -18.89
C ALA A 50 10.07 7.80 -18.28
N THR A 51 10.83 8.50 -19.12
CA THR A 51 11.69 9.60 -18.71
C THR A 51 11.18 10.88 -19.36
N ALA A 52 11.01 11.94 -18.58
CA ALA A 52 10.70 13.25 -19.11
C ALA A 52 11.93 13.91 -19.71
N ASP A 53 11.72 14.75 -20.69
CA ASP A 53 12.76 15.64 -21.19
C ASP A 53 13.26 16.53 -20.03
N PRO A 54 14.56 16.83 -19.95
CA PRO A 54 15.10 17.70 -18.92
C PRO A 54 14.45 19.10 -18.96
N VAL A 55 14.12 19.64 -17.80
CA VAL A 55 13.60 21.00 -17.65
C VAL A 55 14.45 21.79 -16.69
N PHE A 56 14.56 23.10 -16.93
CA PHE A 56 15.21 24.01 -16.01
C PHE A 56 14.20 24.45 -14.95
N VAL A 57 14.60 24.39 -13.70
CA VAL A 57 13.80 24.84 -12.56
C VAL A 57 14.65 25.69 -11.60
N ASN A 58 14.02 26.64 -10.94
CA ASN A 58 14.67 27.48 -9.93
C ASN A 58 14.27 27.01 -8.53
N ALA A 59 15.25 26.58 -7.76
CA ALA A 59 15.07 26.34 -6.34
C ALA A 59 15.30 27.64 -5.51
N ASP A 60 14.95 27.59 -4.23
CA ASP A 60 15.33 28.61 -3.27
C ASP A 60 16.85 28.56 -2.98
N THR A 61 17.33 29.48 -2.15
CA THR A 61 18.76 29.55 -1.79
C THR A 61 19.25 28.33 -0.98
N ALA A 62 18.34 27.57 -0.39
CA ALA A 62 18.63 26.32 0.33
C ALA A 62 18.54 25.08 -0.57
N GLY A 63 18.27 25.27 -1.86
CA GLY A 63 18.13 24.18 -2.85
C GLY A 63 16.76 23.51 -2.83
N ASN A 64 15.77 24.03 -2.10
CA ASN A 64 14.44 23.42 -2.10
C ASN A 64 13.69 23.81 -3.37
N LEU A 65 13.17 22.83 -4.07
CA LEU A 65 12.35 23.04 -5.26
C LEU A 65 10.95 23.55 -4.87
N GLY A 66 10.35 22.98 -3.83
CA GLY A 66 8.99 23.28 -3.40
C GLY A 66 7.93 22.77 -4.39
N GLY A 67 6.66 23.08 -4.11
CA GLY A 67 5.55 22.68 -4.97
C GLY A 67 5.33 21.18 -5.07
N THR A 68 4.69 20.73 -6.16
CA THR A 68 4.32 19.33 -6.38
C THR A 68 4.66 18.90 -7.80
N PHE A 69 4.98 17.61 -7.97
CA PHE A 69 4.83 16.92 -9.24
C PHE A 69 3.38 16.45 -9.38
N SER A 70 2.76 16.67 -10.55
CA SER A 70 1.44 16.14 -10.88
C SER A 70 1.44 15.55 -12.29
N ALA A 71 0.74 14.43 -12.46
CA ALA A 71 0.55 13.80 -13.77
C ALA A 71 -0.68 12.88 -13.77
N ASN A 72 -1.31 12.71 -14.93
CA ASN A 72 -2.27 11.64 -15.19
C ASN A 72 -1.51 10.48 -15.84
N ILE A 73 -1.41 9.36 -15.14
CA ILE A 73 -0.65 8.20 -15.60
C ILE A 73 -1.59 7.02 -15.81
N ASN A 74 -1.68 6.53 -17.04
CA ASN A 74 -2.44 5.33 -17.36
C ASN A 74 -1.53 4.11 -17.21
N VAL A 75 -1.90 3.22 -16.29
CA VAL A 75 -1.20 1.95 -16.07
C VAL A 75 -2.20 0.81 -16.26
N ASN A 76 -1.90 -0.11 -17.17
CA ASN A 76 -2.77 -1.26 -17.48
C ASN A 76 -4.22 -0.86 -17.82
N GLY A 77 -4.43 0.25 -18.50
CA GLY A 77 -5.76 0.74 -18.88
C GLY A 77 -6.46 1.61 -17.83
N THR A 78 -5.93 1.71 -16.61
CA THR A 78 -6.48 2.56 -15.54
C THR A 78 -5.67 3.85 -15.41
N THR A 79 -6.35 4.99 -15.51
CA THR A 79 -5.71 6.30 -15.32
C THR A 79 -5.75 6.71 -13.85
N LYS A 80 -4.60 7.06 -13.31
CA LYS A 80 -4.42 7.60 -11.96
C LYS A 80 -3.88 9.01 -12.03
N VAL A 81 -4.45 9.88 -11.20
CA VAL A 81 -3.86 11.19 -10.93
C VAL A 81 -2.81 11.00 -9.84
N VAL A 82 -1.56 11.30 -10.17
CA VAL A 82 -0.45 11.26 -9.24
C VAL A 82 -0.09 12.68 -8.85
N THR A 83 -0.07 13.01 -7.57
CA THR A 83 0.40 14.27 -7.05
C THR A 83 1.33 14.00 -5.88
N LEU A 84 2.60 14.41 -6.01
CA LEU A 84 3.64 14.18 -5.04
C LEU A 84 4.28 15.50 -4.63
N PRO A 85 4.45 15.79 -3.33
CA PRO A 85 5.17 16.97 -2.90
C PRO A 85 6.65 16.88 -3.31
N ASN A 86 7.22 17.98 -3.80
CA ASN A 86 8.63 18.06 -4.12
C ASN A 86 9.44 18.33 -2.84
N THR A 87 9.82 17.25 -2.15
CA THR A 87 10.58 17.31 -0.90
C THR A 87 12.09 17.13 -1.08
N PHE A 88 12.54 16.92 -2.31
CA PHE A 88 13.95 16.78 -2.64
C PHE A 88 14.63 18.13 -2.82
N LYS A 89 15.94 18.15 -2.60
CA LYS A 89 16.79 19.31 -2.86
C LYS A 89 17.48 19.16 -4.20
N ILE A 90 17.62 20.27 -4.90
CA ILE A 90 18.46 20.34 -6.10
C ILE A 90 19.76 21.09 -5.79
N THR A 91 20.85 20.62 -6.39
CA THR A 91 22.14 21.33 -6.33
C THR A 91 22.24 22.23 -7.56
N PRO A 92 22.46 23.53 -7.40
CA PRO A 92 22.68 24.44 -8.54
C PRO A 92 23.77 23.90 -9.47
N GLU A 93 23.58 24.11 -10.77
CA GLU A 93 24.52 23.70 -11.83
C GLU A 93 24.62 22.18 -12.08
N TYR A 94 23.90 21.36 -11.30
CA TYR A 94 23.88 19.92 -11.50
C TYR A 94 22.51 19.43 -12.00
N LYS A 95 22.55 18.37 -12.81
CA LYS A 95 21.35 17.63 -13.16
C LYS A 95 20.87 16.85 -11.93
N SER A 96 19.59 17.03 -11.57
CA SER A 96 18.95 16.25 -10.52
C SER A 96 17.88 15.37 -11.15
N ASP A 97 17.93 14.06 -10.89
CA ASP A 97 16.95 13.10 -11.39
C ASP A 97 15.90 12.81 -10.30
N LEU A 98 14.64 13.15 -10.58
CA LEU A 98 13.51 12.73 -9.75
C LEU A 98 13.03 11.35 -10.24
N ASN A 99 13.27 10.33 -9.44
CA ASN A 99 12.80 8.98 -9.73
C ASN A 99 11.46 8.72 -9.03
N ILE A 100 10.38 8.60 -9.80
CA ILE A 100 9.04 8.29 -9.31
C ILE A 100 8.76 6.82 -9.62
N ASN A 101 8.71 6.00 -8.59
CA ASN A 101 8.33 4.61 -8.70
C ASN A 101 6.82 4.46 -8.50
N LEU A 102 6.09 4.26 -9.57
CA LEU A 102 4.67 3.94 -9.55
C LEU A 102 4.52 2.44 -9.37
N LYS A 103 4.52 1.98 -8.14
CA LYS A 103 4.23 0.58 -7.83
C LYS A 103 2.72 0.41 -7.74
N SER A 104 2.14 -0.25 -8.75
CA SER A 104 0.79 -0.79 -8.64
C SER A 104 0.87 -2.12 -7.91
N CYS A 105 0.24 -2.21 -6.76
CA CYS A 105 0.15 -3.45 -6.01
C CYS A 105 -1.24 -4.05 -6.21
N GLY A 106 -1.31 -5.32 -6.56
CA GLY A 106 -2.59 -5.94 -6.82
C GLY A 106 -2.48 -7.41 -7.20
N ALA A 107 -3.62 -7.99 -7.52
CA ALA A 107 -3.74 -9.38 -7.94
C ALA A 107 -4.85 -9.53 -8.97
N TYR A 108 -4.84 -10.64 -9.68
CA TYR A 108 -5.89 -10.98 -10.63
C TYR A 108 -7.06 -11.66 -9.93
N LEU A 109 -8.27 -11.15 -10.14
CA LEU A 109 -9.50 -11.74 -9.61
C LEU A 109 -10.26 -12.58 -10.66
N GLY A 110 -10.05 -12.32 -11.94
CA GLY A 110 -10.64 -13.08 -13.04
C GLY A 110 -9.81 -14.27 -13.46
N PRO A 111 -10.46 -15.31 -14.05
CA PRO A 111 -9.77 -16.50 -14.56
C PRO A 111 -8.76 -16.12 -15.66
N ASN A 112 -7.75 -16.95 -15.86
CA ASN A 112 -6.66 -16.73 -16.81
C ASN A 112 -5.95 -15.38 -16.61
N GLN A 113 -5.86 -14.91 -15.36
CA GLN A 113 -5.22 -13.66 -14.98
C GLN A 113 -5.83 -12.42 -15.67
N THR A 114 -7.13 -12.41 -15.79
CA THR A 114 -7.93 -11.25 -16.17
C THR A 114 -8.36 -10.46 -14.92
N GLN A 115 -8.89 -9.24 -15.10
CA GLN A 115 -9.40 -8.41 -14.01
C GLN A 115 -8.33 -8.15 -12.93
N TYR A 116 -7.23 -7.54 -13.32
CA TYR A 116 -6.25 -7.05 -12.35
C TYR A 116 -6.92 -6.00 -11.45
N THR A 117 -6.93 -6.29 -10.16
CA THR A 117 -7.54 -5.41 -9.16
C THR A 117 -6.45 -4.89 -8.23
N GLU A 118 -6.53 -3.60 -7.96
CA GLU A 118 -5.56 -2.94 -7.10
C GLU A 118 -5.82 -3.23 -5.63
N PHE A 119 -4.73 -3.45 -4.91
CA PHE A 119 -4.68 -3.48 -3.46
C PHE A 119 -3.80 -2.35 -2.95
N MET A 120 -4.04 -1.87 -1.75
CA MET A 120 -3.03 -1.06 -1.07
C MET A 120 -1.70 -1.81 -1.07
N CYS A 121 -0.61 -1.13 -1.31
CA CYS A 121 0.71 -1.77 -1.40
C CYS A 121 1.19 -2.34 -0.06
N GLN A 122 0.73 -1.78 1.05
CA GLN A 122 1.14 -2.15 2.40
C GLN A 122 -0.06 -2.58 3.24
N ASN A 123 0.20 -3.29 4.34
CA ASN A 123 -0.81 -3.56 5.35
C ASN A 123 -1.29 -2.26 5.99
N LEU A 124 -2.54 -2.22 6.39
CA LEU A 124 -3.10 -1.06 7.08
C LEU A 124 -2.28 -0.76 8.35
N GLY A 125 -1.92 0.51 8.54
CA GLY A 125 -1.09 0.96 9.64
C GLY A 125 0.41 0.68 9.49
N ALA A 126 0.87 0.25 8.33
CA ALA A 126 2.29 0.12 8.00
C ALA A 126 2.99 1.49 7.91
N THR A 127 4.31 1.49 8.01
CA THR A 127 5.13 2.70 7.88
C THR A 127 5.06 3.23 6.45
N ALA A 128 4.71 4.50 6.29
CA ALA A 128 4.67 5.14 4.98
C ALA A 128 6.07 5.30 4.36
N GLY A 129 6.12 5.32 3.03
CA GLY A 129 7.34 5.65 2.27
C GLY A 129 8.38 4.55 2.14
N ILE A 130 8.15 3.36 2.72
CA ILE A 130 9.06 2.22 2.56
C ILE A 130 8.68 1.37 1.34
N ASP A 131 9.65 0.62 0.82
CA ASP A 131 9.38 -0.30 -0.30
C ASP A 131 8.36 -1.39 0.11
N PRO A 132 7.16 -1.43 -0.51
CA PRO A 132 6.11 -2.37 -0.17
C PRO A 132 6.44 -3.83 -0.54
N PHE A 133 7.49 -4.07 -1.31
CA PHE A 133 7.97 -5.41 -1.68
C PHE A 133 9.18 -5.88 -0.86
N SER A 134 9.57 -5.12 0.17
CA SER A 134 10.59 -5.54 1.14
C SER A 134 9.93 -6.19 2.35
N PRO A 135 10.29 -7.44 2.71
CA PRO A 135 9.79 -8.11 3.90
C PRO A 135 10.55 -7.60 5.13
N ILE A 136 10.15 -6.44 5.61
CA ILE A 136 10.75 -5.75 6.76
C ILE A 136 9.68 -5.32 7.76
N THR A 137 10.11 -5.02 8.95
CA THR A 137 9.28 -4.62 10.11
C THR A 137 8.21 -3.60 9.74
N GLY A 138 8.57 -2.54 9.01
CA GLY A 138 7.67 -1.45 8.65
C GLY A 138 6.48 -1.83 7.76
N ASN A 139 6.51 -2.98 7.08
CA ASN A 139 5.41 -3.46 6.23
C ASN A 139 4.38 -4.36 6.95
N HIS A 140 4.62 -4.74 8.21
CA HIS A 140 3.72 -5.64 8.94
C HIS A 140 2.36 -5.01 9.30
N GLY A 141 2.32 -3.69 9.56
CA GLY A 141 1.09 -2.97 9.85
C GLY A 141 0.47 -3.31 11.21
N ALA A 142 -0.72 -2.81 11.43
CA ALA A 142 -1.52 -3.03 12.62
C ALA A 142 -2.21 -4.41 12.63
N LYS A 143 -2.65 -4.84 13.83
CA LYS A 143 -3.56 -5.97 14.01
C LYS A 143 -4.92 -5.44 14.47
N ILE A 144 -5.99 -5.86 13.82
CA ILE A 144 -7.33 -5.30 14.01
C ILE A 144 -8.30 -6.45 14.25
N GLN A 145 -9.18 -6.32 15.25
CA GLN A 145 -10.31 -7.24 15.44
C GLN A 145 -11.34 -7.02 14.33
N TRP A 146 -11.93 -8.10 13.87
CA TRP A 146 -12.90 -8.04 12.79
C TRP A 146 -14.09 -7.13 13.13
N GLY A 147 -14.52 -6.34 12.15
CA GLY A 147 -15.65 -5.41 12.29
C GLY A 147 -15.33 -4.11 13.05
N ARG A 148 -14.06 -3.89 13.41
CA ARG A 148 -13.59 -2.68 14.11
C ARG A 148 -12.74 -1.81 13.21
N ASN A 149 -12.65 -0.53 13.54
CA ASN A 149 -11.76 0.42 12.90
C ASN A 149 -10.60 0.82 13.83
N THR A 150 -9.79 1.76 13.42
CA THR A 150 -8.61 2.22 14.17
C THR A 150 -8.83 3.55 14.89
N THR A 151 -10.10 4.00 15.03
CA THR A 151 -10.42 5.28 15.70
C THR A 151 -10.59 5.14 17.22
N GLY A 152 -10.65 3.90 17.72
CA GLY A 152 -10.80 3.62 19.15
C GLY A 152 -9.47 3.61 19.91
N THR A 153 -9.52 3.13 21.16
CA THR A 153 -8.32 3.01 22.02
C THR A 153 -7.44 1.87 21.55
N ASN A 154 -6.16 2.16 21.30
CA ASN A 154 -5.13 1.15 21.03
C ASN A 154 -5.06 0.14 22.19
N GLY A 155 -5.01 -1.14 21.87
CA GLY A 155 -4.99 -2.24 22.83
C GLY A 155 -6.36 -2.84 23.16
N VAL A 156 -7.46 -2.25 22.67
CA VAL A 156 -8.83 -2.80 22.90
C VAL A 156 -9.31 -3.60 21.70
N TYR A 157 -9.42 -2.96 20.53
CA TYR A 157 -9.92 -3.58 19.29
C TYR A 157 -8.87 -3.65 18.18
N TYR A 158 -7.81 -2.91 18.33
CA TYR A 158 -6.68 -2.93 17.41
C TYR A 158 -5.38 -2.72 18.18
N TYR A 159 -4.28 -3.06 17.51
CA TYR A 159 -2.94 -2.88 18.05
C TYR A 159 -2.08 -2.28 16.96
N THR A 160 -1.59 -1.05 17.17
CA THR A 160 -0.79 -0.35 16.16
C THR A 160 0.47 -1.13 15.81
N GLN A 161 1.08 -0.86 14.66
CA GLN A 161 2.34 -1.50 14.28
C GLN A 161 3.43 -1.32 15.34
N ALA A 162 3.61 -0.12 15.87
CA ALA A 162 4.61 0.15 16.89
C ALA A 162 4.36 -0.67 18.17
N SER A 163 3.09 -0.76 18.60
CA SER A 163 2.70 -1.58 19.76
C SER A 163 2.89 -3.08 19.48
N ASP A 164 2.54 -3.54 18.27
CA ASP A 164 2.71 -4.94 17.85
C ASP A 164 4.18 -5.37 17.83
N GLN A 165 5.06 -4.46 17.49
CA GLN A 165 6.51 -4.69 17.49
C GLN A 165 7.11 -4.68 18.89
N GLY A 166 6.58 -3.82 19.77
CA GLY A 166 7.08 -3.64 21.13
C GLY A 166 6.58 -4.66 22.15
N ASN A 167 5.50 -5.39 21.86
CA ASN A 167 4.90 -6.36 22.78
C ASN A 167 4.40 -7.60 22.03
N SER A 168 5.00 -8.76 22.30
CA SER A 168 4.51 -10.05 21.82
C SER A 168 3.60 -10.78 22.82
N GLY A 169 3.53 -10.32 24.06
CA GLY A 169 2.73 -10.92 25.13
C GLY A 169 1.27 -10.49 25.10
N THR A 170 0.62 -10.68 26.24
CA THR A 170 -0.78 -10.32 26.50
C THR A 170 -1.01 -8.80 26.42
N ILE A 171 -2.23 -8.43 26.04
CA ILE A 171 -2.67 -7.03 25.98
C ILE A 171 -3.78 -6.83 27.00
N ALA A 172 -3.54 -6.04 28.04
CA ALA A 172 -4.53 -5.69 29.03
C ALA A 172 -5.71 -4.94 28.36
N GLY A 173 -6.94 -5.42 28.58
CA GLY A 173 -8.14 -4.80 27.98
C GLY A 173 -8.48 -5.29 26.58
N TRP A 174 -7.78 -6.31 26.05
CA TRP A 174 -8.13 -6.93 24.75
C TRP A 174 -9.58 -7.39 24.73
N SER A 175 -10.38 -6.87 23.80
CA SER A 175 -11.83 -7.08 23.80
C SER A 175 -12.20 -8.52 23.49
N GLN A 176 -13.18 -9.04 24.26
CA GLN A 176 -13.80 -10.35 24.05
C GLN A 176 -15.14 -10.23 23.29
N THR A 177 -15.54 -8.99 22.91
CA THR A 177 -16.83 -8.72 22.28
C THR A 177 -16.68 -8.70 20.77
N SER A 178 -17.35 -9.64 20.11
CA SER A 178 -17.42 -9.68 18.64
C SER A 178 -18.25 -8.52 18.08
N ALA A 179 -17.83 -7.96 16.98
CA ALA A 179 -18.68 -7.06 16.20
C ALA A 179 -19.85 -7.80 15.54
N ALA A 180 -20.92 -7.07 15.26
CA ALA A 180 -22.10 -7.61 14.55
C ALA A 180 -21.80 -7.99 13.10
N ASP A 181 -22.63 -8.84 12.50
CA ASP A 181 -22.59 -9.12 11.07
C ASP A 181 -22.77 -7.83 10.26
N GLY A 182 -22.13 -7.78 9.09
CA GLY A 182 -22.20 -6.59 8.25
C GLY A 182 -21.36 -5.39 8.72
N ALA A 183 -20.59 -5.51 9.82
CA ALA A 183 -19.84 -4.39 10.38
C ALA A 183 -18.86 -3.73 9.39
N TRP A 184 -18.24 -4.49 8.49
CA TRP A 184 -17.36 -3.95 7.44
C TRP A 184 -18.01 -3.89 6.06
N ASN A 185 -18.98 -4.77 5.79
CA ASN A 185 -19.65 -4.89 4.50
C ASN A 185 -21.15 -5.09 4.71
N SER A 186 -21.93 -4.08 4.39
CA SER A 186 -23.40 -4.15 4.46
C SER A 186 -24.07 -4.71 3.19
N GLY A 187 -23.25 -4.97 2.15
CA GLY A 187 -23.69 -5.59 0.90
C GLY A 187 -23.52 -7.10 0.88
N THR A 188 -23.27 -7.65 -0.30
CA THR A 188 -23.09 -9.08 -0.55
C THR A 188 -21.62 -9.38 -0.94
N GLU A 189 -21.28 -10.66 -1.10
CA GLU A 189 -19.99 -11.09 -1.66
C GLU A 189 -19.74 -10.53 -3.07
N ALA A 190 -20.76 -10.49 -3.91
CA ALA A 190 -20.67 -10.03 -5.29
C ALA A 190 -20.78 -8.51 -5.44
N ASN A 191 -21.45 -7.85 -4.51
CA ASN A 191 -21.65 -6.40 -4.49
C ASN A 191 -21.39 -5.86 -3.08
N PRO A 192 -20.12 -5.80 -2.66
CA PRO A 192 -19.76 -5.34 -1.33
C PRO A 192 -20.01 -3.85 -1.18
N VAL A 193 -20.53 -3.45 -0.01
CA VAL A 193 -20.80 -2.05 0.35
C VAL A 193 -20.04 -1.73 1.62
N LYS A 194 -19.03 -0.90 1.50
CA LYS A 194 -18.22 -0.41 2.60
C LYS A 194 -19.06 0.31 3.65
N THR A 195 -18.78 0.05 4.93
CA THR A 195 -19.41 0.73 6.06
C THR A 195 -18.48 1.73 6.72
N VAL A 196 -18.98 2.52 7.65
CA VAL A 196 -18.17 3.45 8.47
C VAL A 196 -17.19 2.74 9.41
N ASN A 197 -17.40 1.46 9.68
CA ASN A 197 -16.50 0.65 10.52
C ASN A 197 -15.38 -0.03 9.72
N ASP A 198 -15.47 -0.06 8.39
CA ASP A 198 -14.40 -0.58 7.54
C ASP A 198 -13.16 0.30 7.73
N PRO A 199 -12.01 -0.26 8.14
CA PRO A 199 -10.84 0.53 8.51
C PRO A 199 -10.02 1.04 7.32
N CYS A 200 -10.35 0.61 6.10
CA CYS A 200 -9.63 1.03 4.90
C CYS A 200 -9.90 2.49 4.55
N PRO A 201 -8.96 3.22 3.96
CA PRO A 201 -9.19 4.60 3.52
C PRO A 201 -10.23 4.68 2.40
N SER A 202 -10.66 5.91 2.09
CA SER A 202 -11.57 6.19 0.96
C SER A 202 -10.99 5.63 -0.34
N GLY A 203 -11.85 5.05 -1.19
CA GLY A 203 -11.50 4.37 -2.43
C GLY A 203 -10.99 2.94 -2.24
N TYR A 204 -10.93 2.48 -0.99
CA TYR A 204 -10.54 1.11 -0.65
C TYR A 204 -11.49 0.54 0.42
N ARG A 205 -11.62 -0.76 0.46
CA ARG A 205 -12.37 -1.53 1.46
C ARG A 205 -11.64 -2.82 1.85
N VAL A 206 -12.12 -3.50 2.87
CA VAL A 206 -11.65 -4.86 3.19
C VAL A 206 -12.16 -5.83 2.13
N PRO A 207 -11.29 -6.71 1.56
CA PRO A 207 -11.71 -7.70 0.56
C PRO A 207 -12.78 -8.67 1.12
N THR A 208 -13.66 -9.15 0.26
CA THR A 208 -14.57 -10.24 0.60
C THR A 208 -13.84 -11.60 0.63
N ARG A 209 -14.50 -12.63 1.14
CA ARG A 209 -14.04 -14.03 1.05
C ARG A 209 -13.84 -14.45 -0.40
N THR A 210 -14.81 -14.13 -1.24
CA THR A 210 -14.79 -14.50 -2.67
C THR A 210 -13.62 -13.86 -3.40
N GLU A 211 -13.28 -12.61 -3.08
CA GLU A 211 -12.13 -11.94 -3.66
C GLU A 211 -10.80 -12.56 -3.20
N TRP A 212 -10.65 -12.91 -1.91
CA TRP A 212 -9.46 -13.63 -1.47
C TRP A 212 -9.35 -15.02 -2.13
N GLN A 213 -10.47 -15.72 -2.30
CA GLN A 213 -10.47 -16.99 -3.04
C GLN A 213 -10.08 -16.80 -4.50
N ALA A 214 -10.55 -15.73 -5.13
CA ALA A 214 -10.18 -15.38 -6.50
C ALA A 214 -8.68 -15.04 -6.63
N VAL A 215 -8.10 -14.30 -5.67
CA VAL A 215 -6.66 -14.07 -5.61
C VAL A 215 -5.88 -15.40 -5.58
N ILE A 216 -6.28 -16.34 -4.74
CA ILE A 216 -5.63 -17.65 -4.65
C ILE A 216 -5.73 -18.41 -5.96
N ASN A 217 -6.92 -18.48 -6.54
CA ASN A 217 -7.20 -19.31 -7.72
C ASN A 217 -6.53 -18.76 -8.99
N ASN A 218 -6.40 -17.44 -9.10
CA ASN A 218 -5.98 -16.79 -10.34
C ASN A 218 -4.52 -16.26 -10.31
N ASN A 219 -3.81 -16.40 -9.17
CA ASN A 219 -2.41 -15.99 -9.04
C ASN A 219 -1.57 -17.17 -8.51
N THR A 220 -1.43 -18.21 -9.31
CA THR A 220 -0.75 -19.46 -8.94
C THR A 220 0.77 -19.34 -8.91
N ASN A 221 1.34 -18.28 -9.50
CA ASN A 221 2.77 -18.01 -9.44
C ASN A 221 3.12 -17.33 -8.11
N ILE A 222 3.47 -18.14 -7.12
CA ILE A 222 3.71 -17.73 -5.74
C ILE A 222 5.19 -17.89 -5.39
N GLU A 223 5.75 -16.90 -4.72
CA GLU A 223 7.08 -16.96 -4.12
C GLU A 223 6.98 -16.82 -2.61
N ARG A 224 7.71 -17.66 -1.91
CA ARG A 224 7.89 -17.60 -0.45
C ARG A 224 9.31 -17.22 -0.11
N VAL A 225 9.49 -16.23 0.75
CA VAL A 225 10.82 -15.76 1.19
C VAL A 225 10.94 -15.78 2.71
N GLY A 226 12.16 -15.79 3.18
CA GLY A 226 12.50 -15.75 4.61
C GLY A 226 12.48 -17.11 5.29
N THR A 227 12.69 -17.09 6.60
CA THR A 227 12.69 -18.28 7.45
C THR A 227 11.33 -18.45 8.09
N TRP A 228 10.61 -19.49 7.65
CA TRP A 228 9.25 -19.80 8.11
C TRP A 228 9.31 -20.49 9.48
N ALA A 229 9.27 -19.69 10.53
CA ALA A 229 9.30 -20.17 11.92
C ALA A 229 8.53 -19.19 12.82
N ASP A 230 7.88 -19.71 13.86
CA ASP A 230 7.21 -18.89 14.90
C ASP A 230 8.27 -18.35 15.88
N ASN A 231 9.12 -17.48 15.40
CA ASN A 231 10.24 -16.91 16.16
C ASN A 231 10.19 -15.37 16.19
N GLY A 232 9.09 -14.79 15.75
CA GLY A 232 8.88 -13.34 15.76
C GLY A 232 9.62 -12.56 14.68
N ASN A 233 10.25 -13.21 13.68
CA ASN A 233 10.97 -12.51 12.63
C ASN A 233 10.03 -11.71 11.72
N TYR A 234 10.60 -10.72 11.01
CA TYR A 234 9.89 -9.82 10.10
C TYR A 234 10.24 -10.04 8.63
N THR A 235 11.10 -11.00 8.32
CA THR A 235 11.69 -11.19 6.98
C THR A 235 10.95 -12.23 6.15
N THR A 236 9.88 -12.81 6.68
CA THR A 236 9.09 -13.85 6.02
C THR A 236 7.86 -13.25 5.33
N ALA A 237 7.69 -13.55 4.05
CA ALA A 237 6.56 -13.06 3.27
C ALA A 237 6.18 -13.98 2.12
N LEU A 238 4.92 -13.86 1.68
CA LEU A 238 4.37 -14.43 0.46
C LEU A 238 4.28 -13.34 -0.61
N TYR A 239 4.70 -13.67 -1.83
CA TYR A 239 4.50 -12.83 -3.00
C TYR A 239 3.59 -13.54 -4.01
N PHE A 240 2.62 -12.81 -4.52
CA PHE A 240 1.95 -13.16 -5.76
C PHE A 240 2.69 -12.48 -6.92
N ARG A 241 2.81 -13.19 -8.03
CA ARG A 241 3.50 -12.73 -9.24
C ARG A 241 2.58 -12.81 -10.46
N ASN A 242 2.81 -11.94 -11.41
CA ASN A 242 2.17 -12.01 -12.71
C ASN A 242 2.83 -13.10 -13.60
N PRO A 243 2.28 -13.38 -14.81
CA PRO A 243 2.87 -14.35 -15.75
C PRO A 243 4.32 -14.04 -16.15
N SER A 244 4.69 -12.78 -16.16
CA SER A 244 6.06 -12.33 -16.45
C SER A 244 6.99 -12.41 -15.24
N ASN A 245 6.60 -13.12 -14.18
CA ASN A 245 7.40 -13.33 -12.97
C ASN A 245 7.63 -12.07 -12.11
N VAL A 246 6.88 -10.99 -12.37
CA VAL A 246 6.99 -9.75 -11.60
C VAL A 246 6.12 -9.85 -10.35
N ARG A 247 6.68 -9.51 -9.20
CA ARG A 247 5.96 -9.42 -7.92
C ARG A 247 4.91 -8.32 -7.99
N THR A 248 3.65 -8.67 -7.74
CA THR A 248 2.51 -7.75 -7.82
C THR A 248 1.84 -7.50 -6.47
N LEU A 249 1.93 -8.42 -5.53
CA LEU A 249 1.40 -8.27 -4.19
C LEU A 249 2.30 -9.00 -3.20
N MET A 250 2.77 -8.31 -2.17
CA MET A 250 3.49 -8.90 -1.04
C MET A 250 2.61 -8.91 0.19
N LEU A 251 2.56 -10.04 0.87
CA LEU A 251 1.89 -10.23 2.15
C LEU A 251 2.90 -10.73 3.19
N PRO A 252 3.29 -9.92 4.21
CA PRO A 252 4.13 -10.38 5.31
C PRO A 252 3.50 -11.51 6.13
N ALA A 253 4.30 -12.46 6.58
CA ALA A 253 3.90 -13.47 7.55
C ALA A 253 3.82 -12.85 8.97
N ALA A 254 2.85 -11.93 9.13
CA ALA A 254 2.75 -11.04 10.27
C ALA A 254 2.12 -11.69 11.52
N GLY A 255 1.73 -12.97 11.46
CA GLY A 255 1.03 -13.63 12.53
C GLY A 255 -0.33 -13.00 12.85
N TYR A 256 -0.82 -13.23 14.04
CA TYR A 256 -2.08 -12.65 14.53
C TYR A 256 -2.10 -12.53 16.06
N ARG A 257 -3.00 -11.72 16.60
CA ARG A 257 -3.28 -11.58 18.02
C ARG A 257 -4.38 -12.53 18.42
N TYR A 258 -4.11 -13.32 19.48
CA TYR A 258 -5.01 -14.37 19.93
C TYR A 258 -6.27 -13.79 20.59
N TYR A 259 -7.40 -14.46 20.41
CA TYR A 259 -8.71 -13.91 20.76
C TYR A 259 -8.93 -13.72 22.25
N THR A 260 -8.28 -14.49 23.14
CA THR A 260 -8.51 -14.43 24.58
C THR A 260 -7.81 -13.28 25.28
N ASP A 261 -6.60 -12.95 24.84
CA ASP A 261 -5.71 -12.07 25.60
C ASP A 261 -4.83 -11.17 24.70
N GLY A 262 -4.98 -11.25 23.39
CA GLY A 262 -4.18 -10.48 22.47
C GLY A 262 -2.72 -10.92 22.32
N THR A 263 -2.30 -12.06 22.89
CA THR A 263 -0.95 -12.59 22.68
C THR A 263 -0.65 -12.80 21.20
N LEU A 264 0.53 -12.36 20.76
CA LEU A 264 0.98 -12.56 19.40
C LEU A 264 1.36 -14.01 19.14
N SER A 265 0.91 -14.56 18.03
CA SER A 265 1.20 -15.92 17.59
C SER A 265 1.60 -15.94 16.12
N TYR A 266 2.49 -16.83 15.76
CA TYR A 266 2.86 -17.21 14.40
C TYR A 266 3.49 -16.09 13.55
N ARG A 267 4.03 -15.00 14.14
CA ARG A 267 4.82 -14.03 13.36
C ARG A 267 6.10 -14.68 12.85
N GLY A 268 6.32 -14.55 11.52
CA GLY A 268 7.39 -15.23 10.80
C GLY A 268 7.01 -16.63 10.30
N ASN A 269 5.91 -17.23 10.81
CA ASN A 269 5.45 -18.55 10.41
C ASN A 269 4.23 -18.50 9.49
N SER A 270 3.26 -17.61 9.75
CA SER A 270 2.06 -17.48 8.91
C SER A 270 1.57 -16.06 8.77
N GLY A 271 0.87 -15.79 7.66
CA GLY A 271 0.11 -14.57 7.44
C GLY A 271 -1.38 -14.84 7.50
N ARG A 272 -2.13 -13.92 8.15
CA ARG A 272 -3.58 -13.95 8.25
C ARG A 272 -4.15 -12.58 7.97
N TYR A 273 -5.04 -12.52 6.99
CA TYR A 273 -5.58 -11.26 6.45
C TYR A 273 -7.10 -11.34 6.44
N TRP A 274 -7.75 -10.51 7.20
CA TRP A 274 -9.19 -10.50 7.28
C TRP A 274 -9.86 -10.32 5.90
N SER A 275 -11.00 -10.98 5.73
CA SER A 275 -12.01 -10.58 4.75
C SER A 275 -13.16 -9.87 5.46
N SER A 276 -14.00 -9.16 4.70
CA SER A 276 -15.21 -8.53 5.24
C SER A 276 -16.37 -9.52 5.45
N SER A 277 -16.18 -10.79 5.07
CA SER A 277 -17.21 -11.82 5.10
C SER A 277 -17.21 -12.61 6.40
N VAL A 278 -18.39 -13.08 6.79
CA VAL A 278 -18.62 -13.80 8.04
C VAL A 278 -19.21 -15.19 7.83
N THR A 279 -19.07 -16.03 8.85
CA THR A 279 -19.76 -17.30 8.96
C THR A 279 -20.08 -17.56 10.44
N SER A 280 -21.36 -17.62 10.81
CA SER A 280 -21.79 -17.79 12.19
C SER A 280 -21.05 -16.80 13.13
N SER A 281 -20.34 -17.27 14.16
CA SER A 281 -19.57 -16.46 15.10
C SER A 281 -18.17 -16.06 14.61
N ASN A 282 -17.74 -16.56 13.45
CA ASN A 282 -16.42 -16.34 12.90
C ASN A 282 -16.44 -15.35 11.72
N ALA A 283 -15.26 -14.92 11.29
CA ALA A 283 -15.04 -14.20 10.05
C ALA A 283 -13.98 -14.90 9.21
N TYR A 284 -14.11 -14.78 7.90
CA TYR A 284 -13.16 -15.37 6.96
C TYR A 284 -11.88 -14.56 6.86
N ASN A 285 -10.80 -15.23 6.52
CA ASN A 285 -9.49 -14.63 6.26
C ASN A 285 -8.72 -15.42 5.21
N LEU A 286 -7.85 -14.75 4.48
CA LEU A 286 -6.77 -15.41 3.77
C LEU A 286 -5.74 -15.88 4.79
N HIS A 287 -5.37 -17.15 4.72
CA HIS A 287 -4.31 -17.78 5.50
C HIS A 287 -3.22 -18.30 4.57
N PHE A 288 -1.98 -18.11 4.95
CA PHE A 288 -0.84 -18.78 4.31
C PHE A 288 0.27 -19.08 5.31
N ASP A 289 1.05 -20.11 4.98
CA ASP A 289 2.26 -20.55 5.68
C ASP A 289 3.35 -20.98 4.69
N SER A 290 4.34 -21.73 5.15
CA SER A 290 5.45 -22.23 4.34
C SER A 290 5.02 -23.14 3.18
N SER A 291 3.83 -23.74 3.23
CA SER A 291 3.36 -24.76 2.27
C SER A 291 2.03 -24.44 1.60
N SER A 292 1.16 -23.71 2.30
CA SER A 292 -0.26 -23.58 1.91
C SER A 292 -0.69 -22.12 1.76
N VAL A 293 -1.72 -21.90 0.93
CA VAL A 293 -2.49 -20.65 0.85
C VAL A 293 -3.96 -21.03 0.67
N TYR A 294 -4.82 -20.59 1.57
CA TYR A 294 -6.25 -20.92 1.52
C TYR A 294 -7.11 -19.92 2.30
N VAL A 295 -8.40 -19.90 2.07
CA VAL A 295 -9.35 -19.15 2.88
C VAL A 295 -9.76 -19.96 4.09
N ASN A 296 -9.67 -19.39 5.26
CA ASN A 296 -10.05 -19.99 6.54
C ASN A 296 -11.02 -19.07 7.29
N ASN A 297 -11.48 -19.47 8.46
CA ASN A 297 -12.27 -18.62 9.33
C ASN A 297 -11.81 -18.72 10.80
N TYR A 298 -11.90 -17.62 11.51
CA TYR A 298 -11.47 -17.49 12.90
C TYR A 298 -12.41 -16.60 13.69
N ARG A 299 -12.37 -16.71 15.01
CA ARG A 299 -13.13 -15.85 15.93
C ARG A 299 -12.84 -14.37 15.64
N ARG A 300 -13.88 -13.55 15.59
CA ARG A 300 -13.81 -12.09 15.26
C ARG A 300 -12.97 -11.30 16.24
N THR A 301 -12.78 -11.79 17.47
CA THR A 301 -11.95 -11.16 18.50
C THR A 301 -10.45 -11.45 18.36
N ASN A 302 -10.03 -12.28 17.39
CA ASN A 302 -8.63 -12.28 16.97
C ASN A 302 -8.26 -10.94 16.31
N GLY A 303 -7.03 -10.50 16.51
CA GLY A 303 -6.48 -9.36 15.78
C GLY A 303 -5.64 -9.84 14.61
N MET A 304 -6.03 -9.50 13.38
CA MET A 304 -5.30 -9.88 12.17
C MET A 304 -4.93 -8.66 11.33
N SER A 305 -4.04 -8.86 10.38
CA SER A 305 -3.69 -7.84 9.38
C SER A 305 -4.88 -7.54 8.47
N VAL A 306 -4.93 -6.31 7.96
CA VAL A 306 -5.85 -5.90 6.91
C VAL A 306 -5.04 -5.43 5.71
N ARG A 307 -5.38 -5.96 4.53
CA ARG A 307 -4.89 -5.50 3.25
C ARG A 307 -6.10 -5.05 2.43
N CYS A 308 -6.18 -3.75 2.17
CA CYS A 308 -7.33 -3.17 1.51
C CYS A 308 -7.29 -3.37 -0.01
N ILE A 309 -8.45 -3.61 -0.62
CA ILE A 309 -8.67 -3.71 -2.07
C ILE A 309 -9.38 -2.43 -2.56
N ALA A 310 -9.11 -2.00 -3.77
CA ALA A 310 -9.83 -0.88 -4.40
C ALA A 310 -11.34 -1.18 -4.54
N GLU A 311 -12.17 -0.12 -4.39
CA GLU A 311 -13.63 -0.18 -4.57
C GLU A 311 -14.01 -0.26 -6.05
#